data_c0108ad9aea8490dd8fd3ebffc91d44b
#
_entry.id   c0108ad9aea8490dd8fd3ebffc91d44b
#
_cell.length_a   1.000
_cell.length_b   1.000
_cell.length_c   1.000
_cell.angle_alpha   90.00
_cell.angle_beta   90.00
_cell.angle_gamma   90.00
#
_symmetry.space_group_name_H-M   'P 1'
#
loop_
_entity.id
_entity.type
_entity.pdbx_description
1 polymer ?
#
loop_
_entity_poly.entity_id
_entity_poly.type
_entity_poly.pdbx_seq_one_letter_code
_entity_poly.pdbx_strand_id
1 'polypeptide(L)'
;GDDVKRFFNMNIETVEIKSVYDIQHRFETDRIQKIAYIQAPQYMDLVVNRMRESLDEKFELLQVGPGWTEVAIHDVTKGAALIEYAAKYGITPDEIMVFGDSENDISMLKIAKVAVVMENGMESAKAHATDFTLSNDDDGVAVYIEKYLDSLK
;
A
#
# COMPACT_ATOMS: atom_id res chain seq x y z
N GLY A 1 -16.48 15.08 -0.96
CA GLY A 1 -16.81 14.66 -2.31
C GLY A 1 -15.81 15.14 -3.35
N ASP A 2 -15.73 16.46 -3.59
CA ASP A 2 -14.91 17.00 -4.70
C ASP A 2 -13.40 16.83 -4.49
N ASP A 3 -12.92 16.85 -3.26
CA ASP A 3 -11.50 16.66 -2.95
C ASP A 3 -11.04 15.23 -3.24
N VAL A 4 -11.88 14.24 -2.98
CA VAL A 4 -11.60 12.84 -3.30
C VAL A 4 -11.53 12.64 -4.81
N LYS A 5 -12.45 13.24 -5.58
CA LYS A 5 -12.44 13.18 -7.04
C LYS A 5 -11.17 13.82 -7.63
N ARG A 6 -10.73 14.96 -7.07
CA ARG A 6 -9.49 15.62 -7.49
C ARG A 6 -8.25 14.79 -7.17
N PHE A 7 -8.22 14.18 -5.99
CA PHE A 7 -7.07 13.38 -5.54
C PHE A 7 -6.82 12.17 -6.45
N PHE A 8 -7.89 11.47 -6.83
CA PHE A 8 -7.77 10.27 -7.67
C PHE A 8 -7.82 10.54 -9.17
N ASN A 9 -8.11 11.75 -9.60
CA ASN A 9 -8.39 12.09 -11.02
C ASN A 9 -9.35 11.06 -11.67
N MET A 10 -10.29 10.53 -10.89
CA MET A 10 -11.21 9.46 -11.29
C MET A 10 -12.66 9.93 -11.21
N ASN A 11 -13.48 9.47 -12.12
CA ASN A 11 -14.91 9.68 -12.06
C ASN A 11 -15.53 8.67 -11.08
N ILE A 12 -15.34 8.92 -9.77
CA ILE A 12 -15.86 8.07 -8.71
C ILE A 12 -17.27 8.53 -8.34
N GLU A 13 -18.20 7.58 -8.30
CA GLU A 13 -19.52 7.83 -7.72
C GLU A 13 -19.33 8.05 -6.21
N THR A 14 -19.68 9.25 -5.74
CA THR A 14 -19.58 9.62 -4.33
C THR A 14 -20.97 9.77 -3.73
N VAL A 15 -21.15 9.15 -2.58
CA VAL A 15 -22.36 9.30 -1.75
C VAL A 15 -21.99 10.15 -0.54
N GLU A 16 -22.78 11.18 -0.26
CA GLU A 16 -22.62 11.94 0.98
C GLU A 16 -23.09 11.09 2.16
N ILE A 17 -22.16 10.82 3.08
CA ILE A 17 -22.44 10.06 4.30
C ILE A 17 -22.33 11.01 5.48
N LYS A 18 -23.42 11.22 6.18
CA LYS A 18 -23.49 12.09 7.38
C LYS A 18 -23.21 11.32 8.67
N SER A 19 -23.42 10.00 8.65
CA SER A 19 -23.18 9.12 9.78
C SER A 19 -22.79 7.72 9.33
N VAL A 20 -21.99 7.02 10.13
CA VAL A 20 -21.67 5.60 9.87
C VAL A 20 -22.95 4.71 9.81
N TYR A 21 -24.01 5.12 10.49
CA TYR A 21 -25.29 4.42 10.45
C TYR A 21 -25.96 4.46 9.07
N ASP A 22 -25.64 5.45 8.24
CA ASP A 22 -26.19 5.58 6.88
C ASP A 22 -25.68 4.47 5.95
N ILE A 23 -24.53 3.86 6.28
CA ILE A 23 -23.91 2.81 5.51
C ILE A 23 -23.82 1.48 6.25
N GLN A 24 -24.36 1.39 7.47
CA GLN A 24 -24.28 0.17 8.29
C GLN A 24 -24.76 -1.06 7.53
N HIS A 25 -25.86 -0.95 6.80
CA HIS A 25 -26.41 -2.04 6.00
C HIS A 25 -25.46 -2.53 4.90
N ARG A 26 -24.58 -1.67 4.37
CA ARG A 26 -23.59 -2.05 3.37
C ARG A 26 -22.50 -2.94 3.96
N PHE A 27 -22.12 -2.74 5.22
CA PHE A 27 -21.15 -3.62 5.89
C PHE A 27 -21.68 -5.04 6.08
N GLU A 28 -23.01 -5.22 6.10
CA GLU A 28 -23.65 -6.53 6.22
C GLU A 28 -23.81 -7.24 4.87
N THR A 29 -23.95 -6.49 3.79
CA THR A 29 -24.28 -7.02 2.45
C THR A 29 -23.12 -6.96 1.47
N ASP A 30 -22.27 -5.93 1.55
CA ASP A 30 -21.18 -5.71 0.62
C ASP A 30 -19.90 -6.36 1.14
N ARG A 31 -19.11 -6.96 0.23
CA ARG A 31 -17.77 -7.45 0.56
C ARG A 31 -16.81 -6.29 0.56
N ILE A 32 -16.66 -5.63 1.71
CA ILE A 32 -15.69 -4.56 1.87
C ILE A 32 -14.30 -5.18 2.02
N GLN A 33 -13.44 -4.93 1.06
CA GLN A 33 -12.07 -5.44 1.05
C GLN A 33 -11.09 -4.48 1.73
N LYS A 34 -11.38 -3.17 1.67
CA LYS A 34 -10.48 -2.14 2.17
C LYS A 34 -11.27 -0.89 2.55
N ILE A 35 -10.82 -0.22 3.59
CA ILE A 35 -11.28 1.11 3.97
C ILE A 35 -10.09 2.06 3.88
N ALA A 36 -10.22 3.11 3.06
CA ALA A 36 -9.23 4.16 2.96
C ALA A 36 -9.76 5.43 3.65
N TYR A 37 -8.92 6.05 4.45
CA TYR A 37 -9.19 7.34 5.06
C TYR A 37 -8.26 8.39 4.45
N ILE A 38 -8.86 9.45 3.92
CA ILE A 38 -8.15 10.54 3.28
C ILE A 38 -8.44 11.84 4.02
N GLN A 39 -7.39 12.54 4.41
CA GLN A 39 -7.46 13.80 5.14
C GLN A 39 -6.30 14.72 4.75
N ALA A 40 -6.45 16.01 5.01
CA ALA A 40 -5.34 16.95 4.86
C ALA A 40 -4.13 16.49 5.70
N PRO A 41 -2.91 16.47 5.16
CA PRO A 41 -1.75 15.86 5.81
C PRO A 41 -1.48 16.36 7.24
N GLN A 42 -1.72 17.64 7.51
CA GLN A 42 -1.49 18.25 8.83
C GLN A 42 -2.38 17.67 9.95
N TYR A 43 -3.47 16.99 9.61
CA TYR A 43 -4.38 16.38 10.59
C TYR A 43 -4.22 14.84 10.66
N MET A 44 -3.39 14.26 9.80
CA MET A 44 -3.31 12.81 9.66
C MET A 44 -2.85 12.14 10.95
N ASP A 45 -1.79 12.63 11.58
CA ASP A 45 -1.26 12.04 12.81
C ASP A 45 -2.28 12.02 13.94
N LEU A 46 -3.06 13.12 14.08
CA LEU A 46 -4.13 13.19 15.09
C LEU A 46 -5.19 12.11 14.85
N VAL A 47 -5.60 11.95 13.59
CA VAL A 47 -6.65 11.00 13.22
C VAL A 47 -6.14 9.56 13.35
N VAL A 48 -4.96 9.27 12.85
CA VAL A 48 -4.34 7.93 12.94
C VAL A 48 -4.16 7.50 14.39
N ASN A 49 -3.64 8.38 15.24
CA ASN A 49 -3.48 8.08 16.67
C ASN A 49 -4.83 7.77 17.34
N ARG A 50 -5.86 8.57 17.02
CA ARG A 50 -7.20 8.34 17.55
C ARG A 50 -7.84 7.05 17.04
N MET A 51 -7.60 6.69 15.78
CA MET A 51 -8.06 5.42 15.22
C MET A 51 -7.36 4.22 15.87
N ARG A 52 -6.05 4.31 16.10
CA ARG A 52 -5.26 3.23 16.76
C ARG A 52 -5.78 2.92 18.17
N GLU A 53 -6.24 3.92 18.92
CA GLU A 53 -6.80 3.73 20.26
C GLU A 53 -8.11 2.91 20.26
N SER A 54 -8.82 2.87 19.14
CA SER A 54 -10.14 2.27 19.02
C SER A 54 -10.19 1.05 18.09
N LEU A 55 -9.09 0.77 17.38
CA LEU A 55 -9.04 -0.30 16.40
C LEU A 55 -8.83 -1.64 17.10
N ASP A 56 -9.61 -2.65 16.71
CA ASP A 56 -9.44 -4.04 17.15
C ASP A 56 -8.11 -4.59 16.62
N GLU A 57 -7.42 -5.42 17.41
CA GLU A 57 -6.09 -5.97 17.12
C GLU A 57 -5.97 -6.75 15.80
N LYS A 58 -7.10 -7.21 15.26
CA LYS A 58 -7.13 -7.88 13.94
C LYS A 58 -6.95 -6.93 12.76
N PHE A 59 -6.97 -5.62 13.00
CA PHE A 59 -6.76 -4.61 11.97
C PHE A 59 -5.47 -3.83 12.22
N GLU A 60 -4.88 -3.36 11.14
CA GLU A 60 -3.75 -2.45 11.16
C GLU A 60 -4.04 -1.18 10.35
N LEU A 61 -3.33 -0.11 10.68
CA LEU A 61 -3.35 1.14 9.94
C LEU A 61 -2.04 1.28 9.18
N LEU A 62 -2.14 1.37 7.86
CA LEU A 62 -1.01 1.52 6.95
C LEU A 62 -1.04 2.91 6.34
N GLN A 63 0.03 3.66 6.49
CA GLN A 63 0.20 4.92 5.78
C GLN A 63 0.73 4.63 4.36
N VAL A 64 -0.03 5.05 3.36
CA VAL A 64 0.29 4.80 1.94
C VAL A 64 0.61 6.06 1.15
N GLY A 65 0.52 7.21 1.83
CA GLY A 65 0.87 8.50 1.25
C GLY A 65 0.58 9.66 2.20
N PRO A 66 1.02 10.88 1.87
CA PRO A 66 0.67 12.07 2.62
C PRO A 66 -0.85 12.25 2.68
N GLY A 67 -1.43 12.23 3.87
CA GLY A 67 -2.86 12.38 4.02
C GLY A 67 -3.71 11.16 3.65
N TRP A 68 -3.09 9.99 3.45
CA TRP A 68 -3.80 8.76 3.11
C TRP A 68 -3.39 7.61 4.02
N THR A 69 -4.37 7.02 4.70
CA THR A 69 -4.22 5.85 5.57
C THR A 69 -5.23 4.78 5.20
N GLU A 70 -4.80 3.54 5.17
CA GLU A 70 -5.65 2.38 4.92
C GLU A 70 -5.84 1.58 6.20
N VAL A 71 -7.06 1.08 6.41
CA VAL A 71 -7.35 0.04 7.40
C VAL A 71 -7.29 -1.30 6.69
N ALA A 72 -6.37 -2.14 7.12
CA ALA A 72 -6.17 -3.48 6.58
C ALA A 72 -6.44 -4.56 7.65
N ILE A 73 -6.74 -5.77 7.22
CA ILE A 73 -6.74 -6.93 8.11
C ILE A 73 -5.29 -7.36 8.31
N HIS A 74 -4.88 -7.57 9.56
CA HIS A 74 -3.48 -7.76 9.93
C HIS A 74 -2.78 -8.82 9.10
N ASP A 75 -3.18 -9.90 8.77
CA ASP A 75 -2.46 -10.93 8.01
C ASP A 75 -2.77 -10.93 6.49
N VAL A 76 -3.59 -9.97 6.02
CA VAL A 76 -3.94 -9.84 4.60
C VAL A 76 -3.05 -8.79 3.95
N THR A 77 -1.82 -9.19 3.62
CA THR A 77 -0.78 -8.30 3.13
C THR A 77 -0.33 -8.65 1.71
N LYS A 78 0.33 -7.70 1.03
CA LYS A 78 0.97 -7.96 -0.28
C LYS A 78 2.00 -9.10 -0.19
N GLY A 79 2.74 -9.18 0.93
CA GLY A 79 3.70 -10.25 1.16
C GLY A 79 3.05 -11.62 1.33
N ALA A 80 1.97 -11.74 2.09
CA ALA A 80 1.24 -12.99 2.23
C ALA A 80 0.71 -13.49 0.88
N ALA A 81 0.11 -12.60 0.09
CA ALA A 81 -0.35 -12.93 -1.25
C ALA A 81 0.80 -13.35 -2.19
N LEU A 82 1.95 -12.68 -2.10
CA LEU A 82 3.15 -13.02 -2.87
C LEU A 82 3.66 -14.42 -2.52
N ILE A 83 3.74 -14.78 -1.24
CA ILE A 83 4.17 -16.12 -0.79
C ILE A 83 3.22 -17.19 -1.34
N GLU A 84 1.91 -16.98 -1.20
CA GLU A 84 0.92 -17.93 -1.68
C GLU A 84 1.02 -18.13 -3.20
N TYR A 85 1.17 -17.03 -3.94
CA TYR A 85 1.33 -17.07 -5.39
C TYR A 85 2.63 -17.78 -5.79
N ALA A 86 3.76 -17.43 -5.18
CA ALA A 86 5.06 -18.03 -5.44
C ALA A 86 5.05 -19.55 -5.19
N ALA A 87 4.48 -19.96 -4.05
CA ALA A 87 4.36 -21.38 -3.71
C ALA A 87 3.57 -22.18 -4.74
N LYS A 88 2.51 -21.60 -5.30
CA LYS A 88 1.69 -22.22 -6.34
C LYS A 88 2.50 -22.57 -7.60
N TYR A 89 3.53 -21.79 -7.90
CA TYR A 89 4.38 -21.96 -9.09
C TYR A 89 5.76 -22.52 -8.78
N GLY A 90 6.03 -22.88 -7.52
CA GLY A 90 7.33 -23.40 -7.10
C GLY A 90 8.46 -22.36 -7.13
N ILE A 91 8.11 -21.05 -7.08
CA ILE A 91 9.05 -19.95 -7.07
C ILE A 91 9.56 -19.75 -5.63
N THR A 92 10.86 -19.67 -5.46
CA THR A 92 11.48 -19.42 -4.17
C THR A 92 11.72 -17.92 -3.93
N PRO A 93 11.87 -17.46 -2.67
CA PRO A 93 12.21 -16.07 -2.38
C PRO A 93 13.44 -15.55 -3.12
N ASP A 94 14.42 -16.42 -3.39
CA ASP A 94 15.63 -16.11 -4.13
C ASP A 94 15.42 -15.76 -5.62
N GLU A 95 14.25 -16.09 -6.14
CA GLU A 95 13.85 -15.84 -7.53
C GLU A 95 12.88 -14.63 -7.63
N ILE A 96 12.63 -13.93 -6.52
CA ILE A 96 11.65 -12.83 -6.46
C ILE A 96 12.39 -11.49 -6.45
N MET A 97 11.96 -10.62 -7.35
CA MET A 97 12.23 -9.19 -7.34
C MET A 97 10.93 -8.44 -7.11
N VAL A 98 10.93 -7.47 -6.22
CA VAL A 98 9.76 -6.63 -5.93
C VAL A 98 10.12 -5.15 -5.98
N PHE A 99 9.11 -4.33 -6.28
CA PHE A 99 9.20 -2.88 -6.27
C PHE A 99 8.16 -2.32 -5.29
N GLY A 100 8.55 -1.30 -4.52
CA GLY A 100 7.67 -0.69 -3.54
C GLY A 100 8.04 0.74 -3.21
N ASP A 101 7.13 1.46 -2.56
CA ASP A 101 7.33 2.86 -2.17
C ASP A 101 6.70 3.22 -0.82
N SER A 102 5.84 2.36 -0.25
CA SER A 102 5.04 2.71 0.92
C SER A 102 4.91 1.57 1.95
N GLU A 103 4.24 1.83 3.08
CA GLU A 103 4.15 0.88 4.19
C GLU A 103 3.48 -0.44 3.82
N ASN A 104 2.48 -0.41 2.95
CA ASN A 104 1.79 -1.62 2.51
C ASN A 104 2.66 -2.55 1.63
N ASP A 105 3.83 -2.08 1.18
CA ASP A 105 4.81 -2.86 0.42
C ASP A 105 5.83 -3.57 1.31
N ILE A 106 6.00 -3.12 2.56
CA ILE A 106 7.03 -3.63 3.48
C ILE A 106 6.95 -5.15 3.62
N SER A 107 5.76 -5.70 3.66
CA SER A 107 5.57 -7.14 3.79
C SER A 107 6.18 -7.94 2.63
N MET A 108 6.10 -7.44 1.39
CA MET A 108 6.73 -8.10 0.24
C MET A 108 8.21 -7.75 0.09
N LEU A 109 8.63 -6.52 0.46
CA LEU A 109 10.05 -6.12 0.46
C LEU A 109 10.89 -7.01 1.39
N LYS A 110 10.34 -7.45 2.52
CA LYS A 110 11.02 -8.34 3.48
C LYS A 110 11.23 -9.76 2.98
N ILE A 111 10.49 -10.20 1.98
CA ILE A 111 10.48 -11.59 1.51
C ILE A 111 11.42 -11.76 0.32
N ALA A 112 11.43 -10.80 -0.58
CA ALA A 112 12.13 -10.91 -1.85
C ALA A 112 13.64 -10.81 -1.69
N LYS A 113 14.40 -11.55 -2.50
CA LYS A 113 15.85 -11.41 -2.59
C LYS A 113 16.26 -10.03 -3.11
N VAL A 114 15.53 -9.50 -4.08
CA VAL A 114 15.76 -8.17 -4.64
C VAL A 114 14.55 -7.30 -4.31
N ALA A 115 14.72 -6.42 -3.35
CA ALA A 115 13.70 -5.48 -2.88
C ALA A 115 14.11 -4.07 -3.32
N VAL A 116 13.49 -3.56 -4.37
CA VAL A 116 13.81 -2.27 -4.97
C VAL A 116 12.82 -1.22 -4.49
N VAL A 117 13.32 -0.14 -3.90
CA VAL A 117 12.45 0.94 -3.42
C VAL A 117 12.66 2.20 -4.26
N MET A 118 11.55 2.87 -4.55
CA MET A 118 11.55 4.12 -5.30
C MET A 118 12.27 5.23 -4.54
N GLU A 119 12.99 6.13 -5.25
CA GLU A 119 13.67 7.27 -4.66
C GLU A 119 12.74 8.16 -3.83
N ASN A 120 11.53 8.39 -4.32
CA ASN A 120 10.48 9.14 -3.63
C ASN A 120 9.65 8.30 -2.64
N GLY A 121 10.05 7.04 -2.38
CA GLY A 121 9.39 6.17 -1.43
C GLY A 121 9.54 6.62 0.02
N MET A 122 8.67 6.11 0.88
CA MET A 122 8.67 6.39 2.32
C MET A 122 9.93 5.82 2.99
N GLU A 123 10.46 6.53 3.99
CA GLU A 123 11.63 6.07 4.75
C GLU A 123 11.41 4.71 5.43
N SER A 124 10.18 4.43 5.86
CA SER A 124 9.79 3.12 6.40
C SER A 124 9.96 1.99 5.37
N ALA A 125 9.63 2.21 4.10
CA ALA A 125 9.84 1.26 3.02
C ALA A 125 11.34 1.15 2.64
N LYS A 126 12.04 2.29 2.55
CA LYS A 126 13.47 2.36 2.25
C LYS A 126 14.34 1.56 3.22
N ALA A 127 13.93 1.47 4.49
CA ALA A 127 14.62 0.67 5.50
C ALA A 127 14.65 -0.84 5.19
N HIS A 128 13.83 -1.31 4.24
CA HIS A 128 13.74 -2.70 3.81
C HIS A 128 14.23 -2.93 2.38
N ALA A 129 14.82 -1.91 1.76
CA ALA A 129 15.37 -2.02 0.41
C ALA A 129 16.69 -2.80 0.41
N THR A 130 16.89 -3.62 -0.62
CA THR A 130 18.19 -4.15 -1.01
C THR A 130 18.84 -3.29 -2.09
N ASP A 131 18.02 -2.53 -2.83
CA ASP A 131 18.44 -1.62 -3.89
C ASP A 131 17.44 -0.48 -4.08
N PHE A 132 17.81 0.54 -4.85
CA PHE A 132 17.02 1.72 -5.12
C PHE A 132 16.90 1.98 -6.62
N THR A 133 15.81 2.65 -6.99
CA THR A 133 15.59 3.13 -8.35
C THR A 133 15.07 4.56 -8.35
N LEU A 134 14.89 5.13 -9.54
CA LEU A 134 14.32 6.45 -9.71
C LEU A 134 12.90 6.51 -9.14
N SER A 135 12.34 7.70 -9.07
CA SER A 135 10.98 7.93 -8.64
C SER A 135 9.98 7.22 -9.57
N ASN A 136 8.77 6.98 -9.09
CA ASN A 136 7.68 6.47 -9.93
C ASN A 136 7.27 7.48 -11.03
N ASP A 137 7.52 8.77 -10.81
CA ASP A 137 7.29 9.82 -11.82
C ASP A 137 8.34 9.82 -12.94
N ASP A 138 9.48 9.17 -12.71
CA ASP A 138 10.60 9.04 -13.64
C ASP A 138 10.77 7.61 -14.18
N ASP A 139 9.68 6.87 -14.26
CA ASP A 139 9.66 5.49 -14.77
C ASP A 139 10.63 4.52 -14.05
N GLY A 140 10.85 4.73 -12.74
CA GLY A 140 11.88 4.02 -11.96
C GLY A 140 11.85 2.51 -12.08
N VAL A 141 10.67 1.88 -12.15
CA VAL A 141 10.54 0.42 -12.34
C VAL A 141 11.13 -0.01 -13.68
N ALA A 142 10.75 0.66 -14.77
CA ALA A 142 11.22 0.34 -16.12
C ALA A 142 12.76 0.51 -16.21
N VAL A 143 13.28 1.63 -15.74
CA VAL A 143 14.71 1.92 -15.72
C VAL A 143 15.51 0.86 -14.96
N TYR A 144 15.01 0.38 -13.83
CA TYR A 144 15.67 -0.67 -13.06
C TYR A 144 15.67 -1.99 -13.82
N ILE A 145 14.52 -2.39 -14.35
CA ILE A 145 14.39 -3.65 -15.10
C ILE A 145 15.31 -3.66 -16.33
N GLU A 146 15.36 -2.58 -17.09
CA GLU A 146 16.24 -2.46 -18.26
C GLU A 146 17.72 -2.65 -17.88
N LYS A 147 18.19 -1.94 -16.83
CA LYS A 147 19.56 -2.10 -16.32
C LYS A 147 19.85 -3.53 -15.85
N TYR A 148 18.89 -4.13 -15.16
CA TYR A 148 19.04 -5.51 -14.69
C TYR A 148 19.15 -6.50 -15.85
N LEU A 149 18.30 -6.40 -16.88
CA LEU A 149 18.36 -7.22 -18.06
C LEU A 149 19.65 -7.04 -18.86
N ASP A 150 20.17 -5.81 -18.94
CA ASP A 150 21.46 -5.55 -19.59
C ASP A 150 22.64 -6.19 -18.83
N SER A 151 22.55 -6.29 -17.51
CA SER A 151 23.57 -6.95 -16.68
C SER A 151 23.64 -8.47 -16.85
N LEU A 152 22.60 -9.07 -17.43
CA LEU A 152 22.52 -10.53 -17.67
C LEU A 152 23.11 -10.95 -19.04
N LYS A 153 23.47 -9.99 -19.90
CA LYS A 153 24.10 -10.22 -21.21
C LYS A 153 25.59 -10.39 -21.09
#